data_9d82a734328184c7453e72aca71addd6
#
_entry.id   9d82a734328184c7453e72aca71addd6
#
_cell.length_a   1.000
_cell.length_b   1.000
_cell.length_c   1.000
_cell.angle_alpha   90.00
_cell.angle_beta   90.00
_cell.angle_gamma   90.00
#
_symmetry.space_group_name_H-M   'P 1'
#
loop_
_entity.id
_entity.type
_entity.pdbx_description
1 polymer ?
#
loop_
_entity_poly.entity_id
_entity_poly.type
_entity_poly.pdbx_seq_one_letter_code
_entity_poly.pdbx_strand_id
1 'polypeptide(L)'
;MFPPGCGNDTLVAGQIYFISLFGTNEMLTAEGEELRLKEYQEDQWEQMWVCEVNLENRYGMRNRRTGCFMGRKKHNRFACSVREHLAWEWLIFTRLGLGGYSMMVCPDGSHKLGPLQRISRNDKHLMVGEAGTQFGLHLLKNPVFRRLEWVVPNRLARSSAPYYDGEDSDESINETSIEFLHNYGIQNIISLNSVEISPREKGRLRAAKISYSHIKALECTAPTQEQFDQIWNAYEKAGVTIVYCGYGDGRTGMAISAIQLFEGRALSDLNYRANGVQCRGQIEALNVLSERIHGVENHSDSPDTPDIQPPPYGEPKKEK
;
A
#
# COMPACT_ATOMS: atom_id res chain seq x y z
N MET A 1 -1.68 -23.24 -5.41
CA MET A 1 -1.03 -23.42 -6.75
C MET A 1 -1.68 -22.44 -7.71
N PHE A 2 -0.93 -21.47 -8.23
CA PHE A 2 -1.45 -20.61 -9.29
C PHE A 2 -1.78 -21.48 -10.51
N PRO A 3 -2.98 -21.33 -11.11
CA PRO A 3 -3.30 -22.11 -12.30
C PRO A 3 -2.32 -21.71 -13.41
N PRO A 4 -1.68 -22.69 -14.06
CA PRO A 4 -0.83 -22.42 -15.21
C PRO A 4 -1.67 -21.75 -16.32
N GLY A 5 -1.19 -20.65 -16.85
CA GLY A 5 -1.81 -19.93 -17.95
C GLY A 5 -2.51 -18.62 -17.60
N CYS A 6 -2.58 -18.22 -16.32
CA CYS A 6 -3.16 -16.94 -15.91
C CYS A 6 -2.07 -15.90 -15.84
N GLY A 7 -1.69 -15.04 -16.33
CA GLY A 7 -0.62 -14.01 -16.23
C GLY A 7 -0.94 -12.83 -17.14
N ASN A 8 -2.26 -12.66 -17.39
CA ASN A 8 -2.76 -11.68 -18.33
C ASN A 8 -3.64 -10.60 -17.68
N ASP A 9 -3.58 -10.49 -16.35
CA ASP A 9 -4.38 -9.50 -15.65
C ASP A 9 -3.93 -8.08 -16.02
N THR A 10 -4.89 -7.19 -16.16
CA THR A 10 -4.62 -5.79 -16.51
C THR A 10 -4.00 -5.06 -15.34
N LEU A 11 -3.00 -4.22 -15.61
CA LEU A 11 -2.35 -3.39 -14.61
C LEU A 11 -3.26 -2.24 -14.17
N VAL A 12 -3.52 -2.16 -12.88
CA VAL A 12 -4.36 -1.13 -12.25
C VAL A 12 -3.62 -0.56 -11.05
N ALA A 13 -3.51 0.75 -10.94
CA ALA A 13 -2.88 1.41 -9.81
C ALA A 13 -3.58 1.07 -8.49
N GLY A 14 -2.81 0.91 -7.43
CA GLY A 14 -3.29 0.55 -6.09
C GLY A 14 -3.57 -0.94 -5.89
N GLN A 15 -3.51 -1.76 -6.95
CA GLN A 15 -3.71 -3.20 -6.83
C GLN A 15 -2.38 -3.93 -6.58
N ILE A 16 -2.50 -5.13 -6.02
CA ILE A 16 -1.36 -5.99 -5.71
C ILE A 16 -1.25 -7.11 -6.73
N TYR A 17 -0.04 -7.39 -7.16
CA TYR A 17 0.26 -8.40 -8.17
C TYR A 17 1.34 -9.35 -7.70
N PHE A 18 1.24 -10.60 -8.15
CA PHE A 18 2.39 -11.46 -8.34
C PHE A 18 2.89 -11.30 -9.77
N ILE A 19 4.19 -11.25 -9.96
CA ILE A 19 4.82 -11.15 -11.27
C ILE A 19 5.61 -12.43 -11.50
N SER A 20 5.13 -13.27 -12.41
CA SER A 20 5.80 -14.52 -12.75
C SER A 20 6.68 -14.40 -13.98
N LEU A 21 7.62 -15.32 -14.13
CA LEU A 21 8.12 -15.70 -15.46
C LEU A 21 6.96 -16.38 -16.19
N PHE A 22 6.55 -15.84 -17.35
CA PHE A 22 5.34 -16.29 -18.04
C PHE A 22 5.34 -17.80 -18.31
N GLY A 23 4.24 -18.46 -17.98
CA GLY A 23 4.10 -19.91 -18.15
C GLY A 23 4.81 -20.77 -17.12
N THR A 24 5.35 -20.17 -16.03
CA THR A 24 6.04 -20.89 -14.96
C THR A 24 5.47 -20.49 -13.58
N ASN A 25 5.90 -21.19 -12.52
CA ASN A 25 5.64 -20.84 -11.13
C ASN A 25 6.76 -19.98 -10.50
N GLU A 26 7.75 -19.53 -11.29
CA GLU A 26 8.83 -18.69 -10.79
C GLU A 26 8.32 -17.23 -10.67
N MET A 27 8.30 -16.70 -9.44
CA MET A 27 7.82 -15.36 -9.10
C MET A 27 8.98 -14.41 -8.85
N LEU A 28 8.81 -13.17 -9.30
CA LEU A 28 9.72 -12.09 -8.98
C LEU A 28 9.67 -11.80 -7.48
N THR A 29 10.79 -12.02 -6.80
CA THR A 29 10.91 -12.00 -5.34
C THR A 29 11.96 -10.99 -4.91
N ALA A 30 11.64 -10.13 -3.94
CA ALA A 30 12.60 -9.24 -3.31
C ALA A 30 13.37 -9.96 -2.20
N GLU A 31 14.69 -10.09 -2.34
CA GLU A 31 15.60 -10.58 -1.29
C GLU A 31 16.51 -9.45 -0.80
N GLY A 32 16.07 -8.74 0.25
CA GLY A 32 16.72 -7.50 0.63
C GLY A 32 16.65 -6.49 -0.52
N GLU A 33 17.80 -6.06 -1.03
CA GLU A 33 17.88 -5.17 -2.20
C GLU A 33 17.89 -5.90 -3.55
N GLU A 34 18.05 -7.21 -3.58
CA GLU A 34 18.13 -7.99 -4.81
C GLU A 34 16.76 -8.44 -5.28
N LEU A 35 16.64 -8.64 -6.59
CA LEU A 35 15.47 -9.23 -7.22
C LEU A 35 15.86 -10.57 -7.84
N ARG A 36 15.11 -11.61 -7.47
CA ARG A 36 15.33 -12.98 -7.94
C ARG A 36 14.03 -13.64 -8.36
N LEU A 37 14.13 -14.61 -9.25
CA LEU A 37 13.05 -15.51 -9.58
C LEU A 37 13.06 -16.70 -8.62
N LYS A 38 11.98 -16.91 -7.88
CA LYS A 38 11.78 -18.02 -6.94
C LYS A 38 10.45 -18.70 -7.18
N GLU A 39 10.33 -19.95 -6.79
CA GLU A 39 9.03 -20.63 -6.81
C GLU A 39 7.99 -19.87 -6.00
N TYR A 40 6.76 -19.89 -6.49
CA TYR A 40 5.62 -19.31 -5.79
C TYR A 40 5.46 -19.94 -4.42
N GLN A 41 5.32 -19.10 -3.41
CA GLN A 41 4.96 -19.48 -2.06
C GLN A 41 3.76 -18.65 -1.63
N GLU A 42 2.78 -19.31 -1.04
CA GLU A 42 1.59 -18.66 -0.50
C GLU A 42 2.00 -17.71 0.64
N ASP A 43 1.37 -16.56 0.72
CA ASP A 43 1.62 -15.52 1.74
C ASP A 43 3.04 -14.91 1.80
N GLN A 44 3.85 -15.11 0.79
CA GLN A 44 5.16 -14.47 0.70
C GLN A 44 5.08 -13.04 0.20
N TRP A 45 5.19 -12.10 1.10
CA TRP A 45 5.11 -10.67 0.81
C TRP A 45 6.26 -10.16 -0.06
N GLU A 46 7.38 -10.85 -0.03
CA GLU A 46 8.52 -10.63 -0.90
C GLU A 46 8.18 -10.84 -2.38
N GLN A 47 7.11 -11.59 -2.66
CA GLN A 47 6.60 -11.86 -4.01
C GLN A 47 5.43 -10.95 -4.41
N MET A 48 4.92 -10.13 -3.48
CA MET A 48 3.78 -9.26 -3.71
C MET A 48 4.23 -7.84 -4.06
N TRP A 49 3.65 -7.29 -5.13
CA TRP A 49 4.02 -6.01 -5.69
C TRP A 49 2.80 -5.10 -5.80
N VAL A 50 2.85 -3.96 -5.14
CA VAL A 50 1.82 -2.92 -5.26
C VAL A 50 2.12 -2.11 -6.52
N CYS A 51 1.15 -2.03 -7.41
CA CYS A 51 1.23 -1.16 -8.57
C CYS A 51 0.95 0.29 -8.13
N GLU A 52 1.89 1.18 -8.33
CA GLU A 52 1.73 2.60 -8.02
C GLU A 52 1.94 3.47 -9.25
N VAL A 53 1.31 4.63 -9.24
CA VAL A 53 1.47 5.65 -10.27
C VAL A 53 1.93 6.95 -9.60
N ASN A 54 3.02 7.53 -10.09
CA ASN A 54 3.52 8.79 -9.58
C ASN A 54 2.80 10.00 -10.22
N LEU A 55 3.16 11.21 -9.79
CA LEU A 55 2.58 12.46 -10.29
C LEU A 55 2.76 12.69 -11.80
N GLU A 56 3.73 12.02 -12.43
CA GLU A 56 3.98 12.06 -13.87
C GLU A 56 3.21 10.96 -14.62
N ASN A 57 2.26 10.29 -13.97
CA ASN A 57 1.47 9.17 -14.50
C ASN A 57 2.33 7.98 -14.96
N ARG A 58 3.43 7.71 -14.25
CA ARG A 58 4.35 6.61 -14.52
C ARG A 58 4.12 5.47 -13.56
N TYR A 59 4.07 4.25 -14.07
CA TYR A 59 3.92 3.06 -13.26
C TYR A 59 5.22 2.65 -12.57
N GLY A 60 5.12 2.20 -11.32
CA GLY A 60 6.16 1.55 -10.55
C GLY A 60 5.57 0.38 -9.75
N MET A 61 6.43 -0.55 -9.37
CA MET A 61 6.06 -1.69 -8.53
C MET A 61 6.79 -1.63 -7.21
N ARG A 62 6.05 -1.38 -6.13
CA ARG A 62 6.60 -1.37 -4.76
C ARG A 62 6.42 -2.73 -4.11
N ASN A 63 7.50 -3.29 -3.63
CA ASN A 63 7.47 -4.56 -2.90
C ASN A 63 6.76 -4.39 -1.55
N ARG A 64 5.86 -5.29 -1.24
CA ARG A 64 5.05 -5.21 -0.04
C ARG A 64 5.83 -5.47 1.25
N ARG A 65 6.90 -6.28 1.19
CA ARG A 65 7.75 -6.60 2.35
C ARG A 65 8.75 -5.52 2.66
N THR A 66 9.46 -5.04 1.65
CA THR A 66 10.58 -4.09 1.82
C THR A 66 10.14 -2.63 1.80
N GLY A 67 8.96 -2.34 1.21
CA GLY A 67 8.49 -1.00 0.95
C GLY A 67 9.30 -0.26 -0.13
N CYS A 68 10.20 -0.97 -0.83
CA CYS A 68 11.02 -0.41 -1.88
C CYS A 68 10.45 -0.70 -3.27
N PHE A 69 10.70 0.21 -4.20
CA PHE A 69 10.37 0.01 -5.61
C PHE A 69 11.41 -0.87 -6.30
N MET A 70 10.94 -1.67 -7.25
CA MET A 70 11.84 -2.29 -8.21
C MET A 70 12.25 -1.26 -9.25
N GLY A 71 13.51 -1.32 -9.63
CA GLY A 71 14.05 -0.38 -10.59
C GLY A 71 15.46 -0.77 -11.04
N ARG A 72 16.02 0.06 -11.91
CA ARG A 72 17.38 -0.10 -12.39
C ARG A 72 18.39 0.29 -11.30
N LYS A 73 19.51 -0.41 -11.26
CA LYS A 73 20.72 -0.07 -10.51
C LYS A 73 21.91 0.06 -11.46
N LYS A 74 23.04 0.54 -10.98
CA LYS A 74 24.29 0.63 -11.76
C LYS A 74 24.59 -0.72 -12.44
N HIS A 75 25.25 -0.66 -13.61
CA HIS A 75 25.64 -1.84 -14.43
C HIS A 75 24.44 -2.66 -14.94
N ASN A 76 23.35 -2.02 -15.30
CA ASN A 76 22.12 -2.65 -15.84
C ASN A 76 21.48 -3.69 -14.92
N ARG A 77 21.89 -3.78 -13.67
CA ARG A 77 21.22 -4.65 -12.68
C ARG A 77 19.83 -4.11 -12.38
N PHE A 78 18.93 -5.03 -12.08
CA PHE A 78 17.60 -4.73 -11.64
C PHE A 78 17.46 -5.10 -10.16
N ALA A 79 16.97 -4.19 -9.33
CA ALA A 79 16.99 -4.31 -7.88
C ALA A 79 15.72 -3.72 -7.24
N CYS A 80 15.52 -3.97 -5.95
CA CYS A 80 14.45 -3.42 -5.13
C CYS A 80 15.08 -2.70 -3.94
N SER A 81 15.51 -1.44 -4.12
CA SER A 81 16.37 -0.79 -3.13
C SER A 81 15.99 0.66 -2.79
N VAL A 82 15.05 1.27 -3.50
CA VAL A 82 14.69 2.69 -3.34
C VAL A 82 13.25 2.80 -2.88
N ARG A 83 12.99 3.64 -1.88
CA ARG A 83 11.64 3.88 -1.35
C ARG A 83 10.86 4.93 -2.13
N GLU A 84 11.54 5.71 -2.95
CA GLU A 84 10.97 6.78 -3.75
C GLU A 84 10.74 6.31 -5.18
N HIS A 85 9.59 6.68 -5.76
CA HIS A 85 9.28 6.38 -7.17
C HIS A 85 9.88 7.46 -8.07
N LEU A 86 11.14 7.29 -8.44
CA LEU A 86 11.91 8.18 -9.29
C LEU A 86 12.00 7.64 -10.73
N ALA A 87 12.85 8.24 -11.55
CA ALA A 87 12.97 7.88 -12.97
C ALA A 87 13.48 6.46 -13.21
N TRP A 88 14.28 5.90 -12.32
CA TRP A 88 14.84 4.53 -12.46
C TRP A 88 13.87 3.43 -12.04
N GLU A 89 12.82 3.78 -11.32
CA GLU A 89 11.73 2.90 -10.88
C GLU A 89 10.53 2.96 -11.84
N TRP A 90 10.62 3.75 -12.90
CA TRP A 90 9.60 3.80 -13.93
C TRP A 90 9.61 2.54 -14.77
N LEU A 91 8.45 1.87 -14.81
CA LEU A 91 8.21 0.64 -15.57
C LEU A 91 7.16 0.87 -16.65
N ILE A 92 7.37 0.27 -17.81
CA ILE A 92 6.35 0.16 -18.86
C ILE A 92 6.04 -1.31 -19.07
N PHE A 93 4.76 -1.64 -19.02
CA PHE A 93 4.24 -2.98 -19.28
C PHE A 93 3.54 -2.99 -20.63
N THR A 94 4.07 -3.76 -21.58
CA THR A 94 3.48 -3.91 -22.90
C THR A 94 2.94 -5.32 -23.03
N ARG A 95 1.62 -5.45 -23.28
CA ARG A 95 0.98 -6.74 -23.48
C ARG A 95 1.48 -7.37 -24.79
N LEU A 96 1.79 -8.66 -24.74
CA LEU A 96 2.28 -9.40 -25.88
C LEU A 96 1.14 -10.21 -26.54
N GLY A 97 1.21 -10.39 -27.86
CA GLY A 97 0.17 -11.08 -28.62
C GLY A 97 -0.03 -12.56 -28.24
N LEU A 98 1.01 -13.22 -27.74
CA LEU A 98 0.95 -14.61 -27.24
C LEU A 98 0.62 -14.71 -25.74
N GLY A 99 0.24 -13.61 -25.12
CA GLY A 99 -0.04 -13.50 -23.68
C GLY A 99 1.14 -12.96 -22.88
N GLY A 100 0.89 -12.60 -21.62
CA GLY A 100 1.85 -11.98 -20.73
C GLY A 100 2.30 -10.58 -21.19
N TYR A 101 3.39 -10.12 -20.61
CA TYR A 101 3.89 -8.76 -20.75
C TYR A 101 5.40 -8.71 -20.97
N SER A 102 5.84 -7.78 -21.79
CA SER A 102 7.20 -7.26 -21.74
C SER A 102 7.27 -6.16 -20.69
N MET A 103 8.26 -6.22 -19.82
CA MET A 103 8.56 -5.17 -18.85
C MET A 103 9.74 -4.36 -19.37
N MET A 104 9.55 -3.08 -19.54
CA MET A 104 10.58 -2.13 -19.97
C MET A 104 10.94 -1.23 -18.80
N VAL A 105 12.22 -0.97 -18.64
CA VAL A 105 12.77 -0.10 -17.60
C VAL A 105 13.40 1.12 -18.24
N CYS A 106 13.19 2.29 -17.63
CA CYS A 106 13.84 3.51 -18.08
C CYS A 106 15.34 3.47 -17.74
N PRO A 107 16.25 3.49 -18.70
CA PRO A 107 17.66 3.60 -18.44
C PRO A 107 18.05 5.08 -18.31
N ASP A 108 18.63 5.50 -17.21
CA ASP A 108 19.47 6.70 -17.00
C ASP A 108 18.98 8.06 -17.50
N GLY A 109 17.69 8.31 -17.61
CA GLY A 109 17.16 9.59 -18.08
C GLY A 109 17.32 9.85 -19.60
N SER A 110 18.04 9.00 -20.34
CA SER A 110 17.94 8.95 -21.79
C SER A 110 16.67 8.16 -22.12
N HIS A 111 15.73 8.73 -22.83
CA HIS A 111 14.42 8.16 -23.16
C HIS A 111 14.41 6.80 -23.88
N LYS A 112 15.50 6.05 -23.85
CA LYS A 112 15.63 4.70 -24.41
C LYS A 112 15.26 3.67 -23.35
N LEU A 113 14.11 3.03 -23.50
CA LEU A 113 13.67 1.93 -22.64
C LEU A 113 14.37 0.64 -23.05
N GLY A 114 14.90 -0.09 -22.06
CA GLY A 114 15.46 -1.43 -22.26
C GLY A 114 14.53 -2.49 -21.65
N PRO A 115 14.30 -3.61 -22.36
CA PRO A 115 13.51 -4.69 -21.81
C PRO A 115 14.24 -5.39 -20.66
N LEU A 116 13.47 -5.81 -19.68
CA LEU A 116 13.96 -6.64 -18.60
C LEU A 116 14.13 -8.07 -19.10
N GLN A 117 15.29 -8.66 -18.87
CA GLN A 117 15.59 -10.01 -19.33
C GLN A 117 16.24 -10.87 -18.25
N ARG A 118 16.00 -12.18 -18.34
CA ARG A 118 16.75 -13.23 -17.65
C ARG A 118 17.96 -13.61 -18.50
N ILE A 119 19.16 -13.59 -17.92
CA ILE A 119 20.42 -13.82 -18.67
C ILE A 119 20.53 -15.27 -19.11
N SER A 120 20.20 -16.22 -18.23
CA SER A 120 20.21 -17.66 -18.53
C SER A 120 19.20 -18.41 -17.68
N ARG A 121 18.90 -19.67 -18.03
CA ARG A 121 17.98 -20.51 -17.23
C ARG A 121 18.49 -20.78 -15.80
N ASN A 122 19.79 -20.76 -15.61
CA ASN A 122 20.41 -21.02 -14.30
C ASN A 122 20.61 -19.73 -13.50
N ASP A 123 20.54 -18.58 -14.13
CA ASP A 123 20.64 -17.29 -13.46
C ASP A 123 19.26 -16.81 -13.04
N LYS A 124 19.06 -16.64 -11.75
CA LYS A 124 17.80 -16.15 -11.17
C LYS A 124 17.73 -14.62 -11.09
N HIS A 125 18.76 -13.91 -11.55
CA HIS A 125 18.77 -12.45 -11.60
C HIS A 125 18.19 -11.92 -12.90
N LEU A 126 17.71 -10.69 -12.84
CA LEU A 126 17.21 -9.95 -13.98
C LEU A 126 18.13 -8.77 -14.30
N MET A 127 18.28 -8.48 -15.57
CA MET A 127 19.04 -7.35 -16.08
C MET A 127 18.22 -6.58 -17.11
N VAL A 128 18.58 -5.32 -17.32
CA VAL A 128 18.13 -4.58 -18.50
C VAL A 128 18.97 -5.02 -19.70
N GLY A 129 18.34 -5.53 -20.73
CA GLY A 129 19.03 -6.11 -21.89
C GLY A 129 18.33 -5.84 -23.20
N GLU A 130 18.65 -6.64 -24.24
CA GLU A 130 18.11 -6.44 -25.59
C GLU A 130 16.96 -7.39 -25.95
N ALA A 131 16.98 -8.60 -25.39
CA ALA A 131 16.08 -9.67 -25.83
C ALA A 131 14.71 -9.68 -25.12
N GLY A 132 14.59 -9.12 -23.96
CA GLY A 132 13.36 -9.13 -23.16
C GLY A 132 12.94 -10.53 -22.69
N THR A 133 12.37 -10.60 -21.50
CA THR A 133 11.74 -11.79 -20.94
C THR A 133 10.24 -11.55 -20.84
N GLN A 134 9.46 -12.58 -21.11
CA GLN A 134 8.01 -12.52 -20.99
C GLN A 134 7.60 -12.76 -19.53
N PHE A 135 6.80 -11.85 -18.98
CA PHE A 135 6.30 -11.91 -17.62
C PHE A 135 4.79 -12.10 -17.58
N GLY A 136 4.30 -12.77 -16.55
CA GLY A 136 2.89 -12.86 -16.23
C GLY A 136 2.53 -11.89 -15.09
N LEU A 137 1.44 -11.16 -15.23
CA LEU A 137 0.82 -10.39 -14.17
C LEU A 137 -0.37 -11.13 -13.61
N HIS A 138 -0.33 -11.42 -12.31
CA HIS A 138 -1.42 -12.10 -11.60
C HIS A 138 -1.95 -11.18 -10.52
N LEU A 139 -3.14 -10.63 -10.75
CA LEU A 139 -3.81 -9.80 -9.76
C LEU A 139 -4.10 -10.62 -8.50
N LEU A 140 -3.56 -10.19 -7.37
CA LEU A 140 -3.97 -10.72 -6.09
C LEU A 140 -5.38 -10.22 -5.81
N LYS A 141 -6.35 -11.06 -6.10
CA LYS A 141 -7.75 -10.81 -5.78
C LYS A 141 -7.94 -10.93 -4.28
N ASN A 142 -7.63 -9.87 -3.58
CA ASN A 142 -8.02 -9.75 -2.18
C ASN A 142 -9.19 -8.76 -2.09
N PRO A 143 -10.41 -9.24 -2.14
CA PRO A 143 -11.57 -8.38 -2.06
C PRO A 143 -11.77 -7.82 -0.66
N VAL A 144 -11.14 -8.39 0.37
CA VAL A 144 -11.43 -8.04 1.76
C VAL A 144 -10.85 -6.69 2.13
N PHE A 145 -9.53 -6.58 2.20
CA PHE A 145 -8.84 -5.34 2.60
C PHE A 145 -7.95 -4.85 1.46
N ARG A 146 -8.46 -3.95 0.64
CA ARG A 146 -7.66 -3.31 -0.40
C ARG A 146 -6.60 -2.42 0.25
N ARG A 147 -5.46 -2.24 -0.43
CA ARG A 147 -4.38 -1.34 0.02
C ARG A 147 -3.79 -1.70 1.39
N LEU A 148 -3.88 -2.96 1.81
CA LEU A 148 -3.23 -3.39 3.04
C LEU A 148 -1.72 -3.17 2.93
N GLU A 149 -1.18 -2.42 3.87
CA GLU A 149 0.24 -2.09 3.98
C GLU A 149 0.68 -2.17 5.45
N TRP A 150 1.86 -2.72 5.70
CA TRP A 150 2.45 -2.68 7.03
C TRP A 150 3.21 -1.36 7.25
N VAL A 151 2.71 -0.55 8.14
CA VAL A 151 3.41 0.65 8.64
C VAL A 151 4.56 0.25 9.56
N VAL A 152 4.29 -0.70 10.45
CA VAL A 152 5.29 -1.38 11.29
C VAL A 152 5.09 -2.89 11.11
N PRO A 153 6.07 -3.63 10.59
CA PRO A 153 5.93 -5.05 10.33
C PRO A 153 5.42 -5.84 11.54
N ASN A 154 4.39 -6.63 11.34
CA ASN A 154 3.75 -7.47 12.36
C ASN A 154 3.26 -6.71 13.63
N ARG A 155 3.07 -5.41 13.54
CA ARG A 155 2.57 -4.59 14.66
C ARG A 155 1.45 -3.65 14.24
N LEU A 156 1.64 -2.89 13.16
CA LEU A 156 0.69 -1.87 12.72
C LEU A 156 0.52 -1.93 11.21
N ALA A 157 -0.68 -2.25 10.76
CA ALA A 157 -1.09 -2.24 9.36
C ALA A 157 -2.10 -1.12 9.09
N ARG A 158 -2.17 -0.67 7.83
CA ARG A 158 -3.21 0.20 7.30
C ARG A 158 -3.92 -0.45 6.13
N SER A 159 -5.18 -0.09 5.88
CA SER A 159 -5.92 -0.57 4.70
C SER A 159 -7.14 0.29 4.38
N SER A 160 -7.87 -0.08 3.31
CA SER A 160 -9.27 0.30 3.16
C SER A 160 -10.16 -0.47 4.15
N ALA A 161 -11.42 -0.03 4.31
CA ALA A 161 -12.45 -0.85 4.94
C ALA A 161 -12.62 -2.19 4.18
N PRO A 162 -13.06 -3.26 4.86
CA PRO A 162 -13.28 -4.54 4.20
C PRO A 162 -14.36 -4.41 3.11
N TYR A 163 -14.04 -4.93 1.93
CA TYR A 163 -14.89 -4.89 0.71
C TYR A 163 -15.28 -3.48 0.22
N TYR A 164 -14.55 -2.45 0.62
CA TYR A 164 -14.81 -1.08 0.20
C TYR A 164 -14.95 -0.97 -1.33
N ASP A 165 -16.07 -0.43 -1.80
CA ASP A 165 -16.43 -0.30 -3.21
C ASP A 165 -16.60 1.16 -3.68
N GLY A 166 -16.41 2.10 -2.79
CA GLY A 166 -16.54 3.55 -3.06
C GLY A 166 -17.36 4.30 -2.04
N GLU A 167 -18.12 3.59 -1.21
CA GLU A 167 -18.95 4.18 -0.17
C GLU A 167 -18.28 4.07 1.21
N ASP A 168 -18.32 5.16 1.98
CA ASP A 168 -17.67 5.21 3.31
C ASP A 168 -18.36 4.30 4.35
N SER A 169 -19.60 3.96 4.11
CA SER A 169 -20.39 3.04 4.95
C SER A 169 -20.14 1.57 4.66
N ASP A 170 -19.44 1.26 3.55
CA ASP A 170 -19.22 -0.11 3.14
C ASP A 170 -18.13 -0.74 3.99
N GLU A 171 -18.60 -1.46 4.95
CA GLU A 171 -17.79 -2.25 5.86
C GLU A 171 -18.50 -3.59 6.05
N SER A 172 -17.80 -4.71 5.78
CA SER A 172 -18.38 -6.03 5.88
C SER A 172 -17.44 -7.00 6.57
N ILE A 173 -17.85 -7.44 7.78
CA ILE A 173 -17.15 -8.46 8.54
C ILE A 173 -17.88 -9.79 8.40
N ASN A 174 -17.33 -10.68 7.58
CA ASN A 174 -17.81 -12.02 7.32
C ASN A 174 -16.72 -13.07 7.60
N GLU A 175 -16.98 -14.33 7.30
CA GLU A 175 -16.04 -15.43 7.54
C GLU A 175 -14.72 -15.21 6.80
N THR A 176 -14.77 -14.75 5.55
CA THR A 176 -13.56 -14.49 4.73
C THR A 176 -12.72 -13.35 5.29
N SER A 177 -13.36 -12.27 5.79
CA SER A 177 -12.62 -11.19 6.45
C SER A 177 -12.00 -11.62 7.77
N ILE A 178 -12.68 -12.49 8.54
CA ILE A 178 -12.12 -13.09 9.76
C ILE A 178 -10.91 -13.99 9.45
N GLU A 179 -11.05 -14.87 8.46
CA GLU A 179 -9.95 -15.73 8.00
C GLU A 179 -8.75 -14.89 7.55
N PHE A 180 -8.99 -13.84 6.78
CA PHE A 180 -7.95 -12.91 6.39
C PHE A 180 -7.23 -12.29 7.59
N LEU A 181 -7.98 -11.77 8.56
CA LEU A 181 -7.41 -11.14 9.76
C LEU A 181 -6.55 -12.15 10.55
N HIS A 182 -7.00 -13.38 10.67
CA HIS A 182 -6.23 -14.45 11.33
C HIS A 182 -4.95 -14.81 10.57
N ASN A 183 -5.03 -14.96 9.24
CA ASN A 183 -3.88 -15.27 8.40
C ASN A 183 -2.78 -14.19 8.45
N TYR A 184 -3.17 -12.95 8.71
CA TYR A 184 -2.24 -11.83 8.92
C TYR A 184 -1.90 -11.60 10.40
N GLY A 185 -2.38 -12.46 11.30
CA GLY A 185 -2.15 -12.34 12.75
C GLY A 185 -2.77 -11.09 13.38
N ILE A 186 -3.74 -10.45 12.70
CA ILE A 186 -4.38 -9.22 13.18
C ILE A 186 -5.32 -9.56 14.33
N GLN A 187 -5.15 -8.87 15.45
CA GLN A 187 -5.87 -9.08 16.70
C GLN A 187 -6.71 -7.88 17.11
N ASN A 188 -6.49 -6.73 16.47
CA ASN A 188 -7.15 -5.49 16.81
C ASN A 188 -7.47 -4.67 15.55
N ILE A 189 -8.65 -4.07 15.52
CA ILE A 189 -9.13 -3.20 14.46
C ILE A 189 -9.43 -1.82 15.05
N ILE A 190 -8.93 -0.78 14.40
CA ILE A 190 -9.33 0.61 14.62
C ILE A 190 -10.00 1.10 13.33
N SER A 191 -11.32 1.27 13.37
CA SER A 191 -12.11 1.79 12.26
C SER A 191 -12.35 3.29 12.45
N LEU A 192 -12.09 4.04 11.38
CA LEU A 192 -12.30 5.50 11.31
C LEU A 192 -13.47 5.87 10.40
N ASN A 193 -14.30 4.91 10.04
CA ASN A 193 -15.45 5.13 9.19
C ASN A 193 -16.47 6.06 9.87
N SER A 194 -17.28 6.73 9.06
CA SER A 194 -18.38 7.57 9.56
C SER A 194 -19.51 6.75 10.18
N VAL A 195 -19.63 5.47 9.78
CA VAL A 195 -20.62 4.50 10.26
C VAL A 195 -19.92 3.34 10.95
N GLU A 196 -20.46 2.94 12.10
CA GLU A 196 -19.97 1.78 12.85
C GLU A 196 -20.55 0.46 12.28
N ILE A 197 -19.78 -0.63 12.33
CA ILE A 197 -20.27 -1.96 11.93
C ILE A 197 -21.46 -2.41 12.79
N SER A 198 -22.26 -3.31 12.23
CA SER A 198 -23.45 -3.83 12.89
C SER A 198 -23.14 -4.63 14.18
N PRO A 199 -24.09 -4.74 15.11
CA PRO A 199 -23.94 -5.60 16.29
C PRO A 199 -23.63 -7.06 15.96
N ARG A 200 -24.11 -7.56 14.80
CA ARG A 200 -23.83 -8.91 14.31
C ARG A 200 -22.36 -9.07 13.92
N GLU A 201 -21.81 -8.10 13.23
CA GLU A 201 -20.40 -8.09 12.83
C GLU A 201 -19.47 -7.95 14.04
N LYS A 202 -19.81 -7.08 14.99
CA LYS A 202 -19.11 -7.01 16.30
C LYS A 202 -19.13 -8.35 17.02
N GLY A 203 -20.25 -9.06 16.95
CA GLY A 203 -20.38 -10.41 17.51
C GLY A 203 -19.41 -11.40 16.86
N ARG A 204 -19.25 -11.36 15.53
CA ARG A 204 -18.30 -12.20 14.79
C ARG A 204 -16.85 -11.90 15.19
N LEU A 205 -16.45 -10.62 15.24
CA LEU A 205 -15.11 -10.23 15.69
C LEU A 205 -14.83 -10.71 17.11
N ARG A 206 -15.78 -10.54 18.02
CA ARG A 206 -15.65 -11.01 19.41
C ARG A 206 -15.48 -12.54 19.48
N ALA A 207 -16.27 -13.28 18.71
CA ALA A 207 -16.14 -14.76 18.63
C ALA A 207 -14.77 -15.18 18.08
N ALA A 208 -14.19 -14.40 17.16
CA ALA A 208 -12.86 -14.61 16.61
C ALA A 208 -11.73 -14.06 17.51
N LYS A 209 -12.04 -13.51 18.70
CA LYS A 209 -11.09 -12.87 19.61
C LYS A 209 -10.33 -11.68 18.98
N ILE A 210 -10.97 -10.94 18.09
CA ILE A 210 -10.44 -9.73 17.47
C ILE A 210 -11.11 -8.55 18.16
N SER A 211 -10.30 -7.64 18.71
CA SER A 211 -10.77 -6.39 19.30
C SER A 211 -11.19 -5.42 18.21
N TYR A 212 -12.19 -4.60 18.48
CA TYR A 212 -12.69 -3.60 17.55
C TYR A 212 -12.98 -2.29 18.27
N SER A 213 -12.38 -1.22 17.76
CA SER A 213 -12.61 0.16 18.23
C SER A 213 -13.09 1.01 17.06
N HIS A 214 -14.24 1.66 17.22
CA HIS A 214 -14.75 2.61 16.26
C HIS A 214 -14.55 4.03 16.77
N ILE A 215 -13.76 4.82 16.02
CA ILE A 215 -13.51 6.23 16.32
C ILE A 215 -13.99 7.02 15.11
N LYS A 216 -15.24 7.45 15.18
CA LYS A 216 -15.91 8.11 14.06
C LYS A 216 -15.14 9.34 13.60
N ALA A 217 -14.68 9.34 12.37
CA ALA A 217 -14.07 10.48 11.71
C ALA A 217 -14.79 10.76 10.39
N LEU A 218 -15.17 12.02 10.19
CA LEU A 218 -15.74 12.46 8.91
C LEU A 218 -14.62 12.77 7.92
N GLU A 219 -14.91 12.59 6.65
CA GLU A 219 -13.95 12.85 5.59
C GLU A 219 -13.52 14.32 5.60
N CYS A 220 -12.23 14.58 5.42
CA CYS A 220 -11.63 15.92 5.41
C CYS A 220 -11.92 16.80 6.62
N THR A 221 -12.40 16.25 7.73
CA THR A 221 -12.57 17.02 8.97
C THR A 221 -11.34 16.92 9.86
N ALA A 222 -11.07 17.99 10.60
CA ALA A 222 -10.05 17.98 11.64
C ALA A 222 -10.49 17.09 12.80
N PRO A 223 -9.68 16.12 13.26
CA PRO A 223 -9.95 15.34 14.45
C PRO A 223 -9.81 16.21 15.70
N THR A 224 -10.50 15.82 16.76
CA THR A 224 -10.30 16.39 18.08
C THR A 224 -9.12 15.74 18.77
N GLN A 225 -8.51 16.43 19.75
CA GLN A 225 -7.42 15.88 20.57
C GLN A 225 -7.88 14.62 21.32
N GLU A 226 -9.13 14.57 21.75
CA GLU A 226 -9.72 13.40 22.39
C GLU A 226 -9.81 12.20 21.45
N GLN A 227 -10.10 12.41 20.16
CA GLN A 227 -10.09 11.33 19.17
C GLN A 227 -8.68 10.76 19.00
N PHE A 228 -7.64 11.56 19.05
CA PHE A 228 -6.27 11.08 19.05
C PHE A 228 -5.95 10.23 20.30
N ASP A 229 -6.39 10.65 21.47
CA ASP A 229 -6.25 9.87 22.70
C ASP A 229 -7.01 8.55 22.62
N GLN A 230 -8.21 8.53 22.02
CA GLN A 230 -8.97 7.29 21.76
C GLN A 230 -8.23 6.36 20.81
N ILE A 231 -7.61 6.88 19.73
CA ILE A 231 -6.79 6.10 18.79
C ILE A 231 -5.61 5.47 19.53
N TRP A 232 -4.90 6.25 20.33
CA TRP A 232 -3.76 5.77 21.10
C TRP A 232 -4.18 4.69 22.12
N ASN A 233 -5.22 4.94 22.90
CA ASN A 233 -5.73 3.98 23.88
C ASN A 233 -6.17 2.66 23.24
N ALA A 234 -6.71 2.71 22.02
CA ALA A 234 -7.09 1.52 21.26
C ALA A 234 -5.89 0.75 20.70
N TYR A 235 -4.73 1.40 20.55
CA TYR A 235 -3.53 0.84 19.94
C TYR A 235 -2.47 0.38 20.97
N GLU A 236 -2.17 1.20 22.00
CA GLU A 236 -0.94 1.06 22.81
C GLU A 236 -0.75 -0.33 23.44
N LYS A 237 -1.82 -0.92 23.97
CA LYS A 237 -1.83 -2.23 24.65
C LYS A 237 -2.38 -3.36 23.78
N ALA A 238 -2.80 -3.03 22.56
CA ALA A 238 -3.34 -4.02 21.65
C ALA A 238 -2.22 -4.86 21.02
N GLY A 239 -2.58 -6.04 20.51
CA GLY A 239 -1.71 -6.85 19.66
C GLY A 239 -1.53 -6.26 18.27
N VAL A 240 -1.33 -7.11 17.27
CA VAL A 240 -1.19 -6.70 15.87
C VAL A 240 -2.47 -5.97 15.43
N THR A 241 -2.31 -4.72 15.03
CA THR A 241 -3.42 -3.79 14.78
C THR A 241 -3.51 -3.42 13.30
N ILE A 242 -4.73 -3.40 12.78
CA ILE A 242 -5.07 -2.78 11.49
C ILE A 242 -5.88 -1.52 11.72
N VAL A 243 -5.51 -0.43 11.05
CA VAL A 243 -6.23 0.85 11.04
C VAL A 243 -6.79 1.09 9.66
N TYR A 244 -8.06 1.42 9.55
CA TYR A 244 -8.67 1.73 8.27
C TYR A 244 -9.74 2.82 8.34
N CYS A 245 -9.99 3.44 7.20
CA CYS A 245 -11.19 4.18 6.86
C CYS A 245 -11.75 3.62 5.54
N GLY A 246 -12.78 4.21 4.96
CA GLY A 246 -13.31 3.74 3.68
C GLY A 246 -12.20 3.42 2.69
N TYR A 247 -11.52 4.42 2.17
CA TYR A 247 -10.46 4.26 1.17
C TYR A 247 -9.11 3.78 1.72
N GLY A 248 -8.75 4.12 2.96
CA GLY A 248 -7.47 3.75 3.59
C GLY A 248 -6.37 4.81 3.52
N ASP A 249 -6.70 6.07 3.20
CA ASP A 249 -5.74 7.18 3.09
C ASP A 249 -5.94 8.26 4.16
N GLY A 250 -6.62 9.36 3.88
CA GLY A 250 -6.66 10.58 4.68
C GLY A 250 -6.84 10.36 6.19
N ARG A 251 -7.99 9.82 6.60
CA ARG A 251 -8.30 9.50 8.01
C ARG A 251 -7.37 8.42 8.58
N THR A 252 -7.05 7.42 7.77
CA THR A 252 -6.11 6.37 8.16
C THR A 252 -4.70 6.94 8.36
N GLY A 253 -4.22 7.76 7.42
CA GLY A 253 -2.91 8.43 7.51
C GLY A 253 -2.81 9.35 8.72
N MET A 254 -3.89 10.06 9.05
CA MET A 254 -4.00 10.87 10.26
C MET A 254 -3.85 10.00 11.53
N ALA A 255 -4.55 8.88 11.63
CA ALA A 255 -4.43 8.00 12.80
C ALA A 255 -3.05 7.35 12.90
N ILE A 256 -2.44 6.94 11.78
CA ILE A 256 -1.06 6.44 11.74
C ILE A 256 -0.08 7.50 12.23
N SER A 257 -0.23 8.75 11.78
CA SER A 257 0.61 9.86 12.22
C SER A 257 0.46 10.13 13.72
N ALA A 258 -0.76 10.10 14.25
CA ALA A 258 -1.01 10.25 15.68
C ALA A 258 -0.34 9.13 16.50
N ILE A 259 -0.46 7.88 16.08
CA ILE A 259 0.20 6.74 16.74
C ILE A 259 1.72 6.95 16.75
N GLN A 260 2.30 7.35 15.63
CA GLN A 260 3.75 7.59 15.53
C GLN A 260 4.21 8.75 16.43
N LEU A 261 3.41 9.81 16.57
CA LEU A 261 3.70 10.90 17.52
C LEU A 261 3.68 10.41 18.97
N PHE A 262 2.68 9.62 19.36
CA PHE A 262 2.61 9.03 20.70
C PHE A 262 3.74 8.02 20.97
N GLU A 263 4.28 7.37 19.94
CA GLU A 263 5.50 6.55 20.01
C GLU A 263 6.79 7.39 20.14
N GLY A 264 6.69 8.71 20.21
CA GLY A 264 7.82 9.63 20.40
C GLY A 264 8.53 10.01 19.11
N ARG A 265 7.94 9.77 17.93
CA ARG A 265 8.54 10.20 16.66
C ARG A 265 8.30 11.69 16.44
N ALA A 266 9.33 12.42 16.04
CA ALA A 266 9.18 13.77 15.52
C ALA A 266 8.73 13.70 14.06
N LEU A 267 7.56 14.25 13.75
CA LEU A 267 6.98 14.24 12.41
C LEU A 267 6.77 15.69 11.92
N SER A 268 7.01 15.89 10.63
CA SER A 268 6.71 17.14 9.92
C SER A 268 5.47 16.99 9.04
N ASP A 269 4.98 18.08 8.49
CA ASP A 269 3.87 18.09 7.51
C ASP A 269 4.14 17.17 6.32
N LEU A 270 5.40 17.07 5.87
CA LEU A 270 5.79 16.14 4.81
C LEU A 270 5.62 14.67 5.23
N ASN A 271 5.92 14.34 6.49
CA ASN A 271 5.71 13.00 7.01
C ASN A 271 4.22 12.68 7.13
N TYR A 272 3.38 13.64 7.55
CA TYR A 272 1.93 13.46 7.58
C TYR A 272 1.36 13.20 6.18
N ARG A 273 1.79 13.99 5.19
CA ARG A 273 1.39 13.77 3.79
C ARG A 273 1.89 12.42 3.25
N ALA A 274 3.11 12.01 3.59
CA ALA A 274 3.63 10.69 3.23
C ALA A 274 2.83 9.54 3.86
N ASN A 275 2.25 9.76 5.04
CA ASN A 275 1.30 8.84 5.66
C ASN A 275 -0.10 8.88 5.00
N GLY A 276 -0.36 9.80 4.07
CA GLY A 276 -1.62 9.91 3.34
C GLY A 276 -2.58 10.97 3.90
N VAL A 277 -2.15 11.82 4.83
CA VAL A 277 -2.98 12.95 5.32
C VAL A 277 -3.22 13.94 4.18
N GLN A 278 -4.48 14.26 3.90
CA GLN A 278 -4.87 15.01 2.72
C GLN A 278 -5.24 16.47 3.03
N CYS A 279 -5.90 16.70 4.16
CA CYS A 279 -6.55 17.97 4.44
C CYS A 279 -5.76 18.81 5.43
N ARG A 280 -5.72 20.12 5.19
CA ARG A 280 -5.01 21.10 6.03
C ARG A 280 -5.45 21.02 7.51
N GLY A 281 -6.75 20.96 7.77
CA GLY A 281 -7.26 20.84 9.16
C GLY A 281 -6.78 19.59 9.89
N GLN A 282 -6.54 18.48 9.18
CA GLN A 282 -5.94 17.27 9.77
C GLN A 282 -4.47 17.50 10.14
N ILE A 283 -3.71 18.20 9.28
CA ILE A 283 -2.31 18.56 9.55
C ILE A 283 -2.22 19.49 10.76
N GLU A 284 -3.03 20.53 10.81
CA GLU A 284 -3.08 21.47 11.93
C GLU A 284 -3.41 20.76 13.26
N ALA A 285 -4.37 19.83 13.25
CA ALA A 285 -4.69 19.05 14.44
C ALA A 285 -3.55 18.12 14.88
N LEU A 286 -2.78 17.56 13.94
CA LEU A 286 -1.60 16.75 14.22
C LEU A 286 -0.44 17.61 14.76
N ASN A 287 -0.26 18.85 14.28
CA ASN A 287 0.73 19.77 14.81
C ASN A 287 0.40 20.14 16.26
N VAL A 288 -0.87 20.42 16.57
CA VAL A 288 -1.32 20.64 17.97
C VAL A 288 -1.07 19.39 18.82
N LEU A 289 -1.28 18.19 18.30
CA LEU A 289 -0.95 16.95 19.00
C LEU A 289 0.55 16.83 19.25
N SER A 290 1.38 17.12 18.23
CA SER A 290 2.84 17.10 18.35
C SER A 290 3.34 18.07 19.43
N GLU A 291 2.84 19.30 19.45
CA GLU A 291 3.13 20.30 20.48
C GLU A 291 2.70 19.82 21.88
N ARG A 292 1.55 19.17 21.98
CA ARG A 292 1.05 18.62 23.25
C ARG A 292 1.95 17.50 23.80
N ILE A 293 2.50 16.66 22.93
CA ILE A 293 3.32 15.50 23.32
C ILE A 293 4.78 15.90 23.58
N HIS A 294 5.35 16.73 22.70
CA HIS A 294 6.79 17.04 22.69
C HIS A 294 7.15 18.41 23.29
N GLY A 295 6.14 19.23 23.62
CA GLY A 295 6.33 20.62 23.99
C GLY A 295 6.50 21.53 22.76
N VAL A 296 6.42 22.85 22.98
CA VAL A 296 6.54 23.83 21.89
C VAL A 296 7.99 23.90 21.42
N GLU A 297 8.38 23.12 20.43
CA GLU A 297 9.56 23.43 19.63
C GLU A 297 9.15 24.48 18.58
N ASN A 298 9.83 25.64 18.62
CA ASN A 298 9.59 26.75 17.70
C ASN A 298 9.84 26.31 16.24
N HIS A 299 8.80 25.92 15.54
CA HIS A 299 8.85 25.78 14.08
C HIS A 299 8.66 27.16 13.43
N SER A 300 9.78 27.81 13.15
CA SER A 300 9.79 29.00 12.29
C SER A 300 9.64 28.58 10.81
N ASP A 301 8.60 29.10 10.22
CA ASP A 301 8.41 29.37 8.78
C ASP A 301 8.77 28.28 7.75
N SER A 302 7.74 27.60 7.27
CA SER A 302 7.74 27.04 5.91
C SER A 302 6.79 27.83 5.01
N PRO A 303 7.20 28.19 3.77
CA PRO A 303 6.39 29.01 2.87
C PRO A 303 5.10 28.29 2.43
N ASP A 304 4.05 29.08 2.30
CA ASP A 304 2.73 28.68 1.82
C ASP A 304 2.79 27.79 0.58
N THR A 305 2.42 26.54 0.73
CA THR A 305 2.13 25.64 -0.40
C THR A 305 0.64 25.72 -0.69
N PRO A 306 0.21 25.98 -1.95
CA PRO A 306 -1.20 26.08 -2.28
C PRO A 306 -1.93 24.77 -2.07
N ASP A 307 -3.15 24.84 -1.55
CA ASP A 307 -4.09 23.72 -1.42
C ASP A 307 -4.28 23.02 -2.77
N ILE A 308 -3.73 21.84 -2.92
CA ILE A 308 -4.02 20.98 -4.07
C ILE A 308 -5.30 20.23 -3.72
N GLN A 309 -6.43 20.69 -4.27
CA GLN A 309 -7.66 19.91 -4.21
C GLN A 309 -7.42 18.57 -4.92
N PRO A 310 -7.83 17.45 -4.28
CA PRO A 310 -7.78 16.15 -4.95
C PRO A 310 -8.66 16.20 -6.22
N PRO A 311 -8.27 15.51 -7.30
CA PRO A 311 -9.08 15.46 -8.51
C PRO A 311 -10.46 14.87 -8.17
N PRO A 312 -11.55 15.41 -8.77
CA PRO A 312 -12.88 14.87 -8.55
C PRO A 312 -12.91 13.40 -8.95
N TYR A 313 -13.41 12.56 -8.07
CA TYR A 313 -13.64 11.15 -8.35
C TYR A 313 -14.54 11.03 -9.58
N GLY A 314 -13.98 10.44 -10.65
CA GLY A 314 -14.76 10.20 -11.86
C GLY A 314 -15.90 9.23 -11.54
N GLU A 315 -17.14 9.68 -11.75
CA GLU A 315 -18.32 8.84 -11.66
C GLU A 315 -18.15 7.61 -12.57
N PRO A 316 -18.47 6.40 -12.12
CA PRO A 316 -18.48 5.23 -12.98
C PRO A 316 -19.53 5.44 -14.07
N LYS A 317 -19.10 5.46 -15.32
CA LYS A 317 -20.01 5.51 -16.48
C LYS A 317 -20.93 4.30 -16.41
N LYS A 318 -22.21 4.54 -16.17
CA LYS A 318 -23.27 3.55 -16.40
C LYS A 318 -23.33 3.26 -17.91
N GLU A 319 -22.79 2.14 -18.31
CA GLU A 319 -23.06 1.61 -19.64
C GLU A 319 -24.53 1.20 -19.72
N LYS A 320 -25.19 1.68 -20.79
CA LYS A 320 -26.57 1.32 -21.16
C LYS A 320 -26.56 0.00 -21.90
#